data_59a3db94729b1b3468ebf3c8b17e1cc0
#
_entry.id   59a3db94729b1b3468ebf3c8b17e1cc0
#
_cell.length_a   1.000
_cell.length_b   1.000
_cell.length_c   1.000
_cell.angle_alpha   90.00
_cell.angle_beta   90.00
_cell.angle_gamma   90.00
#
_symmetry.space_group_name_H-M   'P 1'
#
loop_
_entity.id
_entity.type
_entity.pdbx_description
1 polymer ?
#
loop_
_entity_poly.entity_id
_entity_poly.type
_entity_poly.pdbx_seq_one_letter_code
_entity_poly.pdbx_strand_id
1 'polypeptide(L)'
;MSTPATILTFEQARRLVEQHAATLRPRGKELVELLDSPGQILAEPVLADRNFPPFPRATRDGYAVRAADLAQLPATLAVIAEIKAGATVDASLKVESGQAAAIMTGAPAPPGCDAVVMVEYTSRNGDQVTITKGIAAGDNIVPIAAEAKKGDRLLSPGVRLDHAAIAVAASAGRSRLLVYSKPRVAVLATGDELVDIDVPLAPNHIRNSNTYSLAAQVQAAGGEPVLLPIAPDEPERLRELIADGLEADLLLLTGGVSMGKYDLVEQVLAQFEAEFFFTGAQIQPGRPVVFGRIPCGAEVPAREGKEHAFKSSGKDVPAEGHASGGHGLSRADKSAKESGALAPEGHTYFFGLPGNPVSTMVTFELFTRPVLEALTGMTARKLIFLHAKLKSEIKTKPGLKRFLPAILSGEFEQAEVELARWQGSGDIAATASANCYIVIPPDRERIAAGEWVPLLMR
;
A
#
# COMPACT_ATOMS: atom_id res chain seq x y z
N MET A 1 11.19 -23.61 -31.24
CA MET A 1 10.47 -24.71 -30.56
C MET A 1 9.55 -24.05 -29.53
N SER A 2 8.23 -24.30 -29.59
CA SER A 2 7.30 -23.71 -28.61
C SER A 2 7.61 -24.24 -27.21
N THR A 3 7.82 -23.36 -26.25
CA THR A 3 7.96 -23.72 -24.83
C THR A 3 6.74 -24.55 -24.41
N PRO A 4 6.90 -25.70 -23.75
CA PRO A 4 5.75 -26.48 -23.32
C PRO A 4 4.92 -25.67 -22.33
N ALA A 5 3.61 -25.57 -22.56
CA ALA A 5 2.68 -24.83 -21.72
C ALA A 5 2.72 -25.41 -20.29
N THR A 6 3.23 -24.63 -19.33
CA THR A 6 3.30 -25.01 -17.92
C THR A 6 2.13 -24.40 -17.18
N ILE A 7 1.08 -25.20 -16.92
CA ILE A 7 -0.10 -24.78 -16.17
C ILE A 7 0.04 -25.26 -14.74
N LEU A 8 0.07 -24.31 -13.79
CA LEU A 8 0.25 -24.56 -12.37
C LEU A 8 -1.08 -24.44 -11.61
N THR A 9 -1.19 -25.04 -10.41
CA THR A 9 -2.24 -24.69 -9.48
C THR A 9 -2.04 -23.24 -9.01
N PHE A 10 -3.09 -22.64 -8.45
CA PHE A 10 -2.99 -21.29 -7.88
C PHE A 10 -1.84 -21.20 -6.85
N GLU A 11 -1.76 -22.17 -5.96
CA GLU A 11 -0.76 -22.19 -4.88
C GLU A 11 0.67 -22.35 -5.41
N GLN A 12 0.87 -23.16 -6.45
CA GLN A 12 2.16 -23.32 -7.09
C GLN A 12 2.60 -22.04 -7.80
N ALA A 13 1.71 -21.47 -8.63
CA ALA A 13 1.98 -20.22 -9.34
C ALA A 13 2.26 -19.07 -8.37
N ARG A 14 1.45 -18.92 -7.32
CA ARG A 14 1.63 -17.88 -6.29
C ARG A 14 2.96 -18.05 -5.56
N ARG A 15 3.30 -19.25 -5.13
CA ARG A 15 4.57 -19.55 -4.46
C ARG A 15 5.76 -19.21 -5.33
N LEU A 16 5.70 -19.53 -6.62
CA LEU A 16 6.77 -19.22 -7.56
C LEU A 16 6.95 -17.71 -7.74
N VAL A 17 5.86 -16.97 -7.88
CA VAL A 17 5.87 -15.50 -7.93
C VAL A 17 6.48 -14.92 -6.64
N GLU A 18 6.09 -15.42 -5.46
CA GLU A 18 6.61 -14.95 -4.17
C GLU A 18 8.12 -15.27 -4.00
N GLN A 19 8.58 -16.40 -4.51
CA GLN A 19 10.00 -16.75 -4.52
C GLN A 19 10.83 -15.77 -5.35
N HIS A 20 10.36 -15.41 -6.55
CA HIS A 20 11.03 -14.41 -7.38
C HIS A 20 10.95 -13.02 -6.77
N ALA A 21 9.78 -12.62 -6.26
CA ALA A 21 9.58 -11.34 -5.59
C ALA A 21 10.53 -11.14 -4.40
N ALA A 22 10.85 -12.20 -3.64
CA ALA A 22 11.76 -12.14 -2.51
C ALA A 22 13.21 -11.80 -2.87
N THR A 23 13.61 -12.01 -4.13
CA THR A 23 14.95 -11.65 -4.63
C THR A 23 15.05 -10.21 -5.11
N LEU A 24 13.93 -9.57 -5.44
CA LEU A 24 13.88 -8.23 -5.99
C LEU A 24 14.28 -7.16 -4.97
N ARG A 25 14.83 -6.07 -5.48
CA ARG A 25 15.24 -4.91 -4.68
C ARG A 25 14.80 -3.63 -5.37
N PRO A 26 14.44 -2.57 -4.62
CA PRO A 26 14.14 -1.27 -5.19
C PRO A 26 15.37 -0.64 -5.81
N ARG A 27 15.20 0.10 -6.91
CA ARG A 27 16.32 0.67 -7.67
C ARG A 27 16.92 1.91 -7.06
N GLY A 28 16.13 2.76 -6.42
CA GLY A 28 16.57 4.07 -5.99
C GLY A 28 15.92 4.50 -4.69
N LYS A 29 16.40 5.65 -4.21
CA LYS A 29 15.84 6.33 -3.04
C LYS A 29 15.76 7.82 -3.33
N GLU A 30 14.74 8.47 -2.80
CA GLU A 30 14.56 9.92 -2.93
C GLU A 30 14.14 10.54 -1.60
N LEU A 31 14.56 11.78 -1.38
CA LEU A 31 14.19 12.54 -0.19
C LEU A 31 12.95 13.38 -0.53
N VAL A 32 11.86 13.15 0.19
CA VAL A 32 10.58 13.82 -0.04
C VAL A 32 10.12 14.58 1.20
N GLU A 33 9.35 15.64 1.02
CA GLU A 33 8.69 16.32 2.13
C GLU A 33 7.69 15.36 2.83
N LEU A 34 7.51 15.55 4.14
CA LEU A 34 6.68 14.64 4.94
C LEU A 34 5.25 14.52 4.38
N LEU A 35 4.64 15.61 3.92
CA LEU A 35 3.27 15.59 3.38
C LEU A 35 3.16 15.04 1.96
N ASP A 36 4.28 14.92 1.23
CA ASP A 36 4.33 14.31 -0.10
C ASP A 36 4.63 12.80 -0.03
N SER A 37 4.95 12.29 1.17
CA SER A 37 5.35 10.89 1.39
C SER A 37 4.20 9.88 1.59
N PRO A 38 2.93 10.23 1.87
CA PRO A 38 1.87 9.25 2.08
C PRO A 38 1.76 8.24 0.93
N GLY A 39 1.63 6.95 1.29
CA GLY A 39 1.54 5.84 0.33
C GLY A 39 2.87 5.35 -0.23
N GLN A 40 3.97 6.09 -0.04
CA GLN A 40 5.32 5.66 -0.43
C GLN A 40 5.93 4.71 0.60
N ILE A 41 7.05 4.09 0.24
CA ILE A 41 7.71 3.08 1.09
C ILE A 41 8.97 3.69 1.71
N LEU A 42 9.02 3.66 3.04
CA LEU A 42 10.15 4.19 3.81
C LEU A 42 11.45 3.44 3.49
N ALA A 43 12.54 4.17 3.21
CA ALA A 43 13.85 3.62 2.83
C ALA A 43 14.93 3.74 3.90
N GLU A 44 14.63 4.39 5.03
CA GLU A 44 15.50 4.54 6.21
C GLU A 44 14.71 4.29 7.50
N PRO A 45 15.36 3.93 8.62
CA PRO A 45 14.67 3.86 9.90
C PRO A 45 14.34 5.26 10.43
N VAL A 46 13.15 5.44 11.01
CA VAL A 46 12.85 6.61 11.85
C VAL A 46 13.15 6.24 13.29
N LEU A 47 14.06 6.97 13.89
CA LEU A 47 14.49 6.76 15.28
C LEU A 47 13.90 7.86 16.19
N ALA A 48 13.62 7.49 17.42
CA ALA A 48 13.22 8.41 18.48
C ALA A 48 14.31 9.44 18.76
N ASP A 49 14.06 10.72 18.55
CA ASP A 49 14.98 11.83 18.82
C ASP A 49 15.17 12.08 20.31
N ARG A 50 14.21 11.65 21.14
CA ARG A 50 14.14 11.77 22.60
C ARG A 50 13.34 10.59 23.17
N ASN A 51 13.19 10.57 24.50
CA ASN A 51 12.27 9.63 25.15
C ASN A 51 10.81 9.98 24.84
N PHE A 52 9.95 8.97 24.70
CA PHE A 52 8.50 9.08 24.53
C PHE A 52 7.79 8.37 25.69
N PRO A 53 7.06 9.11 26.55
CA PRO A 53 7.08 10.56 26.68
C PRO A 53 8.41 11.07 27.25
N PRO A 54 8.76 12.38 27.05
CA PRO A 54 10.03 12.95 27.52
C PRO A 54 10.05 13.22 29.04
N PHE A 55 8.93 13.15 29.71
CA PHE A 55 8.74 13.34 31.15
C PHE A 55 7.60 12.44 31.63
N PRO A 56 7.48 12.15 32.97
CA PRO A 56 6.30 11.47 33.50
C PRO A 56 5.05 12.30 33.23
N ARG A 57 4.05 11.73 32.53
CA ARG A 57 2.91 12.47 32.00
C ARG A 57 1.60 12.02 32.60
N ALA A 58 0.79 12.98 33.09
CA ALA A 58 -0.56 12.71 33.56
C ALA A 58 -1.47 12.28 32.37
N THR A 59 -2.30 11.26 32.60
CA THR A 59 -3.27 10.76 31.60
C THR A 59 -4.71 11.21 31.88
N ARG A 60 -4.92 11.88 33.02
CA ARG A 60 -6.23 12.36 33.47
C ARG A 60 -6.11 13.76 34.05
N ASP A 61 -7.20 14.52 33.98
CA ASP A 61 -7.37 15.76 34.72
C ASP A 61 -7.66 15.42 36.18
N GLY A 62 -7.04 16.15 37.11
CA GLY A 62 -7.24 15.90 38.54
C GLY A 62 -6.11 16.45 39.38
N TYR A 63 -5.65 15.66 40.36
CA TYR A 63 -4.65 16.06 41.32
C TYR A 63 -3.51 15.05 41.39
N ALA A 64 -2.29 15.52 41.15
CA ALA A 64 -1.07 14.76 41.40
C ALA A 64 -0.83 14.68 42.89
N VAL A 65 -0.72 13.47 43.42
CA VAL A 65 -0.65 13.15 44.85
C VAL A 65 0.39 12.08 45.11
N ARG A 66 0.67 11.88 46.39
CA ARG A 66 1.32 10.66 46.89
C ARG A 66 0.23 9.67 47.27
N ALA A 67 0.18 8.50 46.70
CA ALA A 67 -0.83 7.48 46.97
C ALA A 67 -0.90 7.10 48.44
N ALA A 68 0.25 7.16 49.13
CA ALA A 68 0.34 6.89 50.61
C ALA A 68 -0.51 7.86 51.46
N ASP A 69 -0.72 9.10 51.01
CA ASP A 69 -1.51 10.11 51.73
C ASP A 69 -3.03 9.84 51.64
N LEU A 70 -3.44 8.87 50.81
CA LEU A 70 -4.84 8.45 50.63
C LEU A 70 -5.16 7.12 51.32
N ALA A 71 -4.33 6.69 52.27
CA ALA A 71 -4.56 5.46 53.03
C ALA A 71 -5.84 5.51 53.90
N GLN A 72 -6.28 6.71 54.28
CA GLN A 72 -7.55 6.96 54.98
C GLN A 72 -8.37 7.97 54.20
N LEU A 73 -9.62 7.64 53.90
CA LEU A 73 -10.54 8.47 53.10
C LEU A 73 -11.75 8.90 53.94
N PRO A 74 -12.34 10.08 53.67
CA PRO A 74 -11.85 11.09 52.77
C PRO A 74 -10.56 11.76 53.26
N ALA A 75 -9.61 12.05 52.32
CA ALA A 75 -8.37 12.77 52.63
C ALA A 75 -8.43 14.21 52.13
N THR A 76 -7.99 15.18 52.96
CA THR A 76 -7.91 16.59 52.57
C THR A 76 -6.45 17.00 52.43
N LEU A 77 -6.05 17.48 51.26
CA LEU A 77 -4.67 17.84 50.89
C LEU A 77 -4.60 19.33 50.51
N ALA A 78 -3.48 19.98 50.79
CA ALA A 78 -3.21 21.35 50.39
C ALA A 78 -2.83 21.40 48.93
N VAL A 79 -3.47 22.24 48.11
CA VAL A 79 -3.16 22.44 46.69
C VAL A 79 -2.04 23.48 46.58
N ILE A 80 -0.84 23.01 46.16
CA ILE A 80 0.37 23.85 46.12
C ILE A 80 0.65 24.45 44.74
N ALA A 81 0.06 23.90 43.68
CA ALA A 81 0.27 24.36 42.31
C ALA A 81 -0.86 23.94 41.39
N GLU A 82 -0.87 24.54 40.22
CA GLU A 82 -1.72 24.15 39.08
C GLU A 82 -0.84 23.97 37.83
N ILE A 83 -0.81 22.76 37.26
CA ILE A 83 0.11 22.35 36.21
C ILE A 83 -0.68 22.06 34.94
N LYS A 84 -0.50 22.90 33.92
CA LYS A 84 -1.14 22.76 32.60
C LYS A 84 -0.24 21.97 31.65
N ALA A 85 -0.83 21.39 30.59
CA ALA A 85 -0.05 20.84 29.50
C ALA A 85 0.86 21.93 28.89
N GLY A 86 2.13 21.57 28.65
CA GLY A 86 3.14 22.51 28.17
C GLY A 86 3.81 23.36 29.25
N ALA A 87 3.40 23.23 30.53
CA ALA A 87 4.07 23.93 31.62
C ALA A 87 5.48 23.39 31.84
N THR A 88 6.40 24.29 32.15
CA THR A 88 7.71 23.92 32.73
C THR A 88 7.51 23.72 34.23
N VAL A 89 7.72 22.49 34.68
CA VAL A 89 7.71 22.20 36.13
C VAL A 89 9.07 22.58 36.68
N ASP A 90 9.09 23.53 37.64
CA ASP A 90 10.30 23.90 38.35
C ASP A 90 10.75 22.70 39.21
N ALA A 91 12.07 22.42 39.22
CA ALA A 91 12.63 21.35 40.04
C ALA A 91 12.41 21.56 41.56
N SER A 92 12.13 22.79 41.99
CA SER A 92 11.77 23.14 43.34
C SER A 92 10.32 22.78 43.72
N LEU A 93 9.44 22.61 42.71
CA LEU A 93 8.04 22.19 42.94
C LEU A 93 8.01 20.70 43.23
N LYS A 94 7.92 20.32 44.48
CA LYS A 94 7.85 18.94 44.97
C LYS A 94 6.56 18.75 45.78
N VAL A 95 5.82 17.71 45.47
CA VAL A 95 4.64 17.31 46.22
C VAL A 95 5.11 16.54 47.47
N GLU A 96 4.90 17.12 48.64
CA GLU A 96 5.21 16.50 49.95
C GLU A 96 3.96 15.87 50.58
N SER A 97 4.14 15.20 51.73
CA SER A 97 3.02 14.59 52.46
C SER A 97 1.97 15.65 52.83
N GLY A 98 0.71 15.34 52.63
CA GLY A 98 -0.43 16.26 52.86
C GLY A 98 -0.63 17.30 51.75
N GLN A 99 0.09 17.19 50.62
CA GLN A 99 0.00 18.13 49.50
C GLN A 99 -0.50 17.46 48.23
N ALA A 100 -1.06 18.27 47.35
CA ALA A 100 -1.47 17.89 46.01
C ALA A 100 -1.16 19.03 45.00
N ALA A 101 -0.94 18.70 43.73
CA ALA A 101 -0.90 19.68 42.64
C ALA A 101 -2.05 19.42 41.68
N ALA A 102 -2.86 20.44 41.39
CA ALA A 102 -3.86 20.33 40.35
C ALA A 102 -3.14 20.12 38.98
N ILE A 103 -3.55 19.13 38.21
CA ILE A 103 -2.85 18.73 36.99
C ILE A 103 -3.82 18.41 35.86
N MET A 104 -3.47 18.80 34.65
CA MET A 104 -4.24 18.50 33.43
C MET A 104 -3.66 17.34 32.67
N THR A 105 -4.49 16.64 31.91
CA THR A 105 -4.07 15.61 30.97
C THR A 105 -2.94 16.11 30.05
N GLY A 106 -1.90 15.31 29.90
CA GLY A 106 -0.73 15.68 29.11
C GLY A 106 0.33 16.51 29.85
N ALA A 107 0.03 17.03 31.05
CA ALA A 107 0.96 17.80 31.83
C ALA A 107 2.07 16.93 32.49
N PRO A 108 3.27 17.50 32.72
CA PRO A 108 4.33 16.79 33.44
C PRO A 108 3.95 16.60 34.92
N ALA A 109 4.03 15.36 35.38
CA ALA A 109 3.82 15.04 36.78
C ALA A 109 4.97 15.60 37.61
N PRO A 110 4.70 16.40 38.69
CA PRO A 110 5.73 17.02 39.48
C PRO A 110 6.51 16.00 40.33
N PRO A 111 7.77 16.28 40.69
CA PRO A 111 8.51 15.46 41.63
C PRO A 111 7.73 15.22 42.94
N GLY A 112 7.88 14.03 43.50
CA GLY A 112 7.27 13.64 44.79
C GLY A 112 5.89 13.03 44.68
N CYS A 113 5.11 13.28 43.63
CA CYS A 113 3.88 12.56 43.37
C CYS A 113 4.17 11.20 42.71
N ASP A 114 3.29 10.23 42.91
CA ASP A 114 3.35 8.89 42.32
C ASP A 114 2.02 8.45 41.70
N ALA A 115 0.94 9.26 41.82
CA ALA A 115 -0.35 9.00 41.22
C ALA A 115 -1.10 10.30 40.90
N VAL A 116 -2.11 10.22 39.97
CA VAL A 116 -3.05 11.31 39.71
C VAL A 116 -4.47 10.83 39.97
N VAL A 117 -5.11 11.44 40.99
CA VAL A 117 -6.55 11.21 41.24
C VAL A 117 -7.38 12.02 40.27
N MET A 118 -8.35 11.36 39.64
CA MET A 118 -9.25 12.02 38.69
C MET A 118 -10.14 13.05 39.36
N VAL A 119 -10.41 14.14 38.71
CA VAL A 119 -11.20 15.28 39.23
C VAL A 119 -12.58 14.85 39.70
N GLU A 120 -13.19 13.82 39.13
CA GLU A 120 -14.51 13.27 39.47
C GLU A 120 -14.57 12.69 40.89
N TYR A 121 -13.42 12.39 41.51
CA TYR A 121 -13.33 11.86 42.87
C TYR A 121 -12.82 12.91 43.86
N THR A 122 -12.90 14.18 43.49
CA THR A 122 -12.35 15.28 44.27
C THR A 122 -13.35 16.41 44.48
N SER A 123 -13.20 17.19 45.56
CA SER A 123 -13.92 18.43 45.81
C SER A 123 -12.94 19.49 46.30
N ARG A 124 -12.79 20.58 45.53
CA ARG A 124 -11.88 21.68 45.90
C ARG A 124 -12.62 22.76 46.67
N ASN A 125 -12.00 23.22 47.74
CA ASN A 125 -12.45 24.37 48.49
C ASN A 125 -11.23 25.29 48.79
N GLY A 126 -11.13 26.38 48.03
CA GLY A 126 -9.98 27.29 48.08
C GLY A 126 -8.67 26.58 47.73
N ASP A 127 -7.73 26.59 48.68
CA ASP A 127 -6.42 25.97 48.53
C ASP A 127 -6.36 24.52 49.07
N GLN A 128 -7.53 23.90 49.30
CA GLN A 128 -7.62 22.50 49.72
C GLN A 128 -8.44 21.68 48.74
N VAL A 129 -8.07 20.41 48.61
CA VAL A 129 -8.82 19.39 47.86
C VAL A 129 -9.14 18.21 48.76
N THR A 130 -10.40 17.82 48.80
CA THR A 130 -10.86 16.61 49.49
C THR A 130 -10.99 15.50 48.46
N ILE A 131 -10.34 14.37 48.71
CA ILE A 131 -10.31 13.18 47.86
C ILE A 131 -11.14 12.09 48.52
N THR A 132 -12.05 11.51 47.76
CA THR A 132 -13.03 10.52 48.22
C THR A 132 -12.70 9.09 47.76
N LYS A 133 -11.77 8.92 46.83
CA LYS A 133 -11.38 7.60 46.29
C LYS A 133 -9.87 7.42 46.33
N GLY A 134 -9.43 6.28 46.87
CA GLY A 134 -8.03 5.89 46.88
C GLY A 134 -7.51 5.53 45.48
N ILE A 135 -6.21 5.59 45.37
CA ILE A 135 -5.48 5.31 44.10
C ILE A 135 -4.18 4.56 44.44
N ALA A 136 -3.71 3.72 43.53
CA ALA A 136 -2.44 3.05 43.66
C ALA A 136 -1.29 3.90 43.06
N ALA A 137 -0.09 3.71 43.59
CA ALA A 137 1.11 4.32 43.01
C ALA A 137 1.30 3.85 41.57
N GLY A 138 1.59 4.78 40.67
CA GLY A 138 1.68 4.57 39.23
C GLY A 138 0.39 4.85 38.46
N ASP A 139 -0.77 4.91 39.10
CA ASP A 139 -2.04 5.12 38.42
C ASP A 139 -2.12 6.52 37.79
N ASN A 140 -2.60 6.55 36.56
CA ASN A 140 -2.81 7.76 35.76
C ASN A 140 -1.52 8.59 35.48
N ILE A 141 -0.34 7.99 35.59
CA ILE A 141 0.94 8.56 35.19
C ILE A 141 1.63 7.60 34.20
N VAL A 142 1.93 8.08 33.00
CA VAL A 142 2.81 7.35 32.08
C VAL A 142 4.26 7.73 32.42
N PRO A 143 5.11 6.76 32.76
CA PRO A 143 6.51 7.03 33.08
C PRO A 143 7.28 7.57 31.86
N ILE A 144 8.37 8.30 32.12
CA ILE A 144 9.32 8.70 31.06
C ILE A 144 9.79 7.46 30.27
N ALA A 145 9.86 7.58 28.96
CA ALA A 145 10.31 6.53 28.03
C ALA A 145 9.48 5.23 28.05
N ALA A 146 8.24 5.27 28.55
CA ALA A 146 7.38 4.10 28.57
C ALA A 146 6.98 3.61 27.16
N GLU A 147 6.91 4.52 26.19
CA GLU A 147 6.52 4.23 24.80
C GLU A 147 7.77 3.93 23.94
N ALA A 148 8.84 4.74 24.09
CA ALA A 148 10.12 4.53 23.42
C ALA A 148 11.23 5.31 24.12
N LYS A 149 12.44 4.77 24.10
CA LYS A 149 13.67 5.46 24.54
C LYS A 149 14.30 6.21 23.38
N LYS A 150 15.04 7.26 23.67
CA LYS A 150 15.88 7.94 22.67
C LYS A 150 16.75 6.93 21.93
N GLY A 151 16.71 6.96 20.59
CA GLY A 151 17.44 6.06 19.71
C GLY A 151 16.69 4.79 19.33
N ASP A 152 15.55 4.48 19.97
CA ASP A 152 14.71 3.33 19.59
C ASP A 152 14.16 3.54 18.18
N ARG A 153 14.00 2.43 17.46
CA ARG A 153 13.41 2.44 16.12
C ARG A 153 11.89 2.52 16.22
N LEU A 154 11.34 3.65 15.74
CA LEU A 154 9.90 3.88 15.68
C LEU A 154 9.28 3.34 14.39
N LEU A 155 9.98 3.51 13.24
CA LEU A 155 9.56 2.93 11.95
C LEU A 155 10.74 2.22 11.30
N SER A 156 10.46 1.12 10.62
CA SER A 156 11.46 0.33 9.86
C SER A 156 11.38 0.63 8.36
N PRO A 157 12.49 0.53 7.62
CA PRO A 157 12.45 0.50 6.17
C PRO A 157 11.50 -0.59 5.66
N GLY A 158 10.85 -0.35 4.51
CA GLY A 158 9.88 -1.27 3.92
C GLY A 158 8.45 -1.08 4.42
N VAL A 159 8.21 -0.15 5.34
CA VAL A 159 6.86 0.22 5.79
C VAL A 159 6.23 1.18 4.77
N ARG A 160 4.98 0.94 4.40
CA ARG A 160 4.16 1.90 3.65
C ARG A 160 3.73 3.02 4.59
N LEU A 161 3.99 4.26 4.19
CA LEU A 161 3.69 5.45 4.98
C LEU A 161 2.19 5.78 4.94
N ASP A 162 1.48 5.36 5.96
CA ASP A 162 0.09 5.74 6.23
C ASP A 162 0.02 6.93 7.21
N HIS A 163 -1.19 7.36 7.56
CA HIS A 163 -1.40 8.47 8.49
C HIS A 163 -0.76 8.25 9.86
N ALA A 164 -0.70 7.00 10.35
CA ALA A 164 -0.07 6.68 11.63
C ALA A 164 1.46 6.78 11.54
N ALA A 165 2.06 6.27 10.46
CA ALA A 165 3.49 6.40 10.21
C ALA A 165 3.90 7.87 10.03
N ILE A 166 3.08 8.69 9.36
CA ILE A 166 3.30 10.14 9.24
C ILE A 166 3.27 10.82 10.61
N ALA A 167 2.31 10.47 11.47
CA ALA A 167 2.25 11.03 12.83
C ALA A 167 3.49 10.67 13.66
N VAL A 168 3.97 9.42 13.56
CA VAL A 168 5.20 8.97 14.21
C VAL A 168 6.41 9.74 13.70
N ALA A 169 6.56 9.89 12.38
CA ALA A 169 7.66 10.64 11.78
C ALA A 169 7.66 12.12 12.23
N ALA A 170 6.49 12.75 12.23
CA ALA A 170 6.31 14.12 12.70
C ALA A 170 6.67 14.27 14.17
N SER A 171 6.25 13.33 15.03
CA SER A 171 6.57 13.36 16.48
C SER A 171 8.06 13.17 16.74
N ALA A 172 8.79 12.49 15.85
CA ALA A 172 10.24 12.35 15.87
C ALA A 172 10.98 13.52 15.16
N GLY A 173 10.28 14.62 14.81
CA GLY A 173 10.87 15.81 14.22
C GLY A 173 11.32 15.67 12.77
N ARG A 174 10.78 14.70 12.01
CA ARG A 174 11.12 14.48 10.61
C ARG A 174 10.23 15.32 9.71
N SER A 175 10.78 16.36 9.08
CA SER A 175 10.11 17.16 8.03
C SER A 175 10.25 16.53 6.65
N ARG A 176 11.26 15.68 6.45
CA ARG A 176 11.55 14.92 5.24
C ARG A 176 11.81 13.46 5.57
N LEU A 177 11.50 12.60 4.62
CA LEU A 177 11.74 11.16 4.71
C LEU A 177 12.48 10.68 3.47
N LEU A 178 13.44 9.77 3.67
CA LEU A 178 14.03 9.01 2.59
C LEU A 178 13.09 7.85 2.25
N VAL A 179 12.57 7.82 1.03
CA VAL A 179 11.65 6.79 0.53
C VAL A 179 12.28 6.07 -0.66
N TYR A 180 11.81 4.87 -0.96
CA TYR A 180 12.20 4.20 -2.20
C TYR A 180 11.54 4.88 -3.40
N SER A 181 12.29 5.02 -4.49
CA SER A 181 11.77 5.53 -5.76
C SER A 181 10.73 4.56 -6.33
N LYS A 182 9.68 5.11 -6.94
CA LYS A 182 8.61 4.30 -7.53
C LYS A 182 9.13 3.51 -8.72
N PRO A 183 8.91 2.18 -8.79
CA PRO A 183 9.27 1.41 -9.98
C PRO A 183 8.41 1.82 -11.17
N ARG A 184 9.03 1.94 -12.33
CA ARG A 184 8.35 2.19 -13.60
C ARG A 184 7.79 0.88 -14.14
N VAL A 185 6.52 0.87 -14.52
CA VAL A 185 5.81 -0.32 -15.00
C VAL A 185 5.25 -0.04 -16.39
N ALA A 186 5.84 -0.63 -17.41
CA ALA A 186 5.34 -0.52 -18.77
C ALA A 186 4.06 -1.35 -18.92
N VAL A 187 3.03 -0.77 -19.54
CA VAL A 187 1.76 -1.43 -19.83
C VAL A 187 1.51 -1.39 -21.33
N LEU A 188 1.50 -2.56 -21.96
CA LEU A 188 1.31 -2.77 -23.39
C LEU A 188 0.05 -3.60 -23.65
N ALA A 189 -0.90 -3.06 -24.40
CA ALA A 189 -2.06 -3.80 -24.89
C ALA A 189 -1.85 -4.21 -26.35
N THR A 190 -2.31 -5.41 -26.72
CA THR A 190 -2.29 -5.89 -28.11
C THR A 190 -3.66 -6.40 -28.54
N GLY A 191 -4.00 -6.17 -29.80
CA GLY A 191 -5.24 -6.60 -30.44
C GLY A 191 -5.71 -5.60 -31.51
N ASP A 192 -5.99 -6.09 -32.70
CA ASP A 192 -6.49 -5.26 -33.83
C ASP A 192 -7.89 -4.68 -33.57
N GLU A 193 -8.65 -5.27 -32.64
CA GLU A 193 -9.96 -4.77 -32.20
C GLU A 193 -9.88 -3.57 -31.28
N LEU A 194 -8.70 -3.27 -30.71
CA LEU A 194 -8.54 -2.24 -29.71
C LEU A 194 -8.35 -0.85 -30.33
N VAL A 195 -9.03 0.13 -29.75
CA VAL A 195 -8.81 1.54 -30.05
C VAL A 195 -8.63 2.33 -28.75
N ASP A 196 -7.98 3.49 -28.84
CA ASP A 196 -7.82 4.37 -27.69
C ASP A 196 -9.17 4.94 -27.23
N ILE A 197 -9.23 5.39 -26.00
CA ILE A 197 -10.50 5.82 -25.34
C ILE A 197 -11.16 7.01 -26.02
N ASP A 198 -10.38 7.90 -26.64
CA ASP A 198 -10.85 9.13 -27.30
C ASP A 198 -11.22 8.91 -28.78
N VAL A 199 -11.01 7.70 -29.31
CA VAL A 199 -11.30 7.38 -30.71
C VAL A 199 -12.77 6.95 -30.85
N PRO A 200 -13.53 7.48 -31.85
CA PRO A 200 -14.86 6.98 -32.17
C PRO A 200 -14.85 5.50 -32.53
N LEU A 201 -15.79 4.73 -31.97
CA LEU A 201 -15.87 3.29 -32.22
C LEU A 201 -16.40 3.01 -33.61
N ALA A 202 -15.61 2.29 -34.43
CA ALA A 202 -16.09 1.60 -35.61
C ALA A 202 -16.76 0.27 -35.23
N PRO A 203 -17.62 -0.32 -36.13
CA PRO A 203 -18.15 -1.65 -35.89
C PRO A 203 -17.04 -2.67 -35.56
N ASN A 204 -17.26 -3.52 -34.57
CA ASN A 204 -16.32 -4.56 -34.10
C ASN A 204 -15.04 -4.06 -33.42
N HIS A 205 -14.92 -2.77 -33.10
CA HIS A 205 -13.85 -2.25 -32.26
C HIS A 205 -14.33 -2.02 -30.83
N ILE A 206 -13.40 -2.14 -29.90
CA ILE A 206 -13.63 -1.88 -28.47
C ILE A 206 -12.55 -0.93 -27.93
N ARG A 207 -12.90 -0.15 -26.90
CA ARG A 207 -11.93 0.72 -26.23
C ARG A 207 -10.98 -0.07 -25.34
N ASN A 208 -9.72 0.29 -25.40
CA ASN A 208 -8.68 -0.27 -24.52
C ASN A 208 -8.89 0.14 -23.07
N SER A 209 -9.72 -0.59 -22.34
CA SER A 209 -9.98 -0.35 -20.91
C SER A 209 -8.92 -0.98 -20.01
N ASN A 210 -8.24 -2.05 -20.48
CA ASN A 210 -7.26 -2.79 -19.67
C ASN A 210 -6.06 -1.94 -19.29
N THR A 211 -5.51 -1.18 -20.23
CA THR A 211 -4.36 -0.30 -19.97
C THR A 211 -4.65 0.69 -18.84
N TYR A 212 -5.83 1.29 -18.84
CA TYR A 212 -6.21 2.26 -17.80
C TYR A 212 -6.49 1.61 -16.45
N SER A 213 -7.13 0.43 -16.43
CA SER A 213 -7.36 -0.30 -15.18
C SER A 213 -6.05 -0.81 -14.58
N LEU A 214 -5.13 -1.31 -15.40
CA LEU A 214 -3.80 -1.71 -14.96
C LEU A 214 -2.98 -0.51 -14.44
N ALA A 215 -3.02 0.63 -15.13
CA ALA A 215 -2.37 1.85 -14.66
C ALA A 215 -2.86 2.26 -13.25
N ALA A 216 -4.18 2.21 -13.03
CA ALA A 216 -4.76 2.49 -11.72
C ALA A 216 -4.30 1.47 -10.65
N GLN A 217 -4.24 0.17 -10.98
CA GLN A 217 -3.75 -0.88 -10.08
C GLN A 217 -2.25 -0.73 -9.78
N VAL A 218 -1.45 -0.35 -10.78
CA VAL A 218 -0.02 -0.05 -10.63
C VAL A 218 0.18 1.12 -9.67
N GLN A 219 -0.55 2.22 -9.85
CA GLN A 219 -0.48 3.39 -8.96
C GLN A 219 -0.89 3.02 -7.52
N ALA A 220 -1.99 2.29 -7.36
CA ALA A 220 -2.46 1.84 -6.05
C ALA A 220 -1.46 0.90 -5.35
N ALA A 221 -0.68 0.12 -6.11
CA ALA A 221 0.39 -0.73 -5.59
C ALA A 221 1.70 0.04 -5.32
N GLY A 222 1.80 1.31 -5.71
CA GLY A 222 2.96 2.18 -5.46
C GLY A 222 3.95 2.28 -6.61
N GLY A 223 3.61 1.80 -7.80
CA GLY A 223 4.40 1.96 -9.03
C GLY A 223 4.01 3.19 -9.85
N GLU A 224 4.83 3.49 -10.85
CA GLU A 224 4.59 4.53 -11.86
C GLU A 224 4.26 3.86 -13.21
N PRO A 225 3.01 3.93 -13.71
CA PRO A 225 2.64 3.32 -14.97
C PRO A 225 3.19 4.11 -16.17
N VAL A 226 3.78 3.40 -17.12
CA VAL A 226 4.22 3.91 -18.42
C VAL A 226 3.35 3.26 -19.49
N LEU A 227 2.43 4.03 -20.08
CA LEU A 227 1.50 3.51 -21.06
C LEU A 227 2.16 3.50 -22.44
N LEU A 228 2.24 2.32 -23.05
CA LEU A 228 2.73 2.17 -24.42
C LEU A 228 1.56 2.24 -25.40
N PRO A 229 1.82 2.58 -26.68
CA PRO A 229 0.81 2.50 -27.73
C PRO A 229 0.20 1.11 -27.85
N ILE A 230 -1.04 1.00 -28.33
CA ILE A 230 -1.66 -0.29 -28.63
C ILE A 230 -0.85 -0.96 -29.75
N ALA A 231 -0.42 -2.20 -29.50
CA ALA A 231 0.26 -2.99 -30.52
C ALA A 231 -0.77 -3.66 -31.45
N PRO A 232 -0.65 -3.50 -32.78
CA PRO A 232 -1.38 -4.37 -33.69
C PRO A 232 -0.87 -5.81 -33.58
N ASP A 233 -1.64 -6.77 -34.08
CA ASP A 233 -1.26 -8.19 -34.12
C ASP A 233 -0.19 -8.48 -35.19
N GLU A 234 0.85 -7.62 -35.27
CA GLU A 234 1.99 -7.67 -36.16
C GLU A 234 3.29 -7.95 -35.35
N PRO A 235 4.05 -9.03 -35.68
CA PRO A 235 5.23 -9.43 -34.90
C PRO A 235 6.29 -8.34 -34.75
N GLU A 236 6.61 -7.62 -35.81
CA GLU A 236 7.66 -6.59 -35.83
C GLU A 236 7.27 -5.41 -34.96
N ARG A 237 6.03 -4.93 -35.08
CA ARG A 237 5.57 -3.80 -34.27
C ARG A 237 5.43 -4.15 -32.81
N LEU A 238 4.94 -5.35 -32.49
CA LEU A 238 4.87 -5.86 -31.12
C LEU A 238 6.27 -5.98 -30.51
N ARG A 239 7.26 -6.46 -31.29
CA ARG A 239 8.65 -6.55 -30.85
C ARG A 239 9.25 -5.19 -30.51
N GLU A 240 9.04 -4.17 -31.34
CA GLU A 240 9.51 -2.80 -31.07
C GLU A 240 8.92 -2.27 -29.75
N LEU A 241 7.61 -2.42 -29.54
CA LEU A 241 6.96 -1.93 -28.33
C LEU A 241 7.34 -2.72 -27.09
N ILE A 242 7.61 -4.02 -27.21
CA ILE A 242 8.19 -4.81 -26.12
C ILE A 242 9.59 -4.27 -25.77
N ALA A 243 10.43 -3.99 -26.77
CA ALA A 243 11.76 -3.43 -26.54
C ALA A 243 11.68 -2.08 -25.79
N ASP A 244 10.75 -1.19 -26.19
CA ASP A 244 10.49 0.06 -25.46
C ASP A 244 10.03 -0.21 -24.01
N GLY A 245 9.20 -1.24 -23.82
CA GLY A 245 8.72 -1.64 -22.49
C GLY A 245 9.79 -2.22 -21.57
N LEU A 246 10.87 -2.79 -22.12
CA LEU A 246 11.99 -3.33 -21.33
C LEU A 246 12.86 -2.24 -20.69
N GLU A 247 12.67 -0.96 -21.03
CA GLU A 247 13.28 0.17 -20.31
C GLU A 247 12.65 0.42 -18.93
N ALA A 248 11.52 -0.23 -18.62
CA ALA A 248 10.85 -0.16 -17.34
C ALA A 248 11.36 -1.25 -16.38
N ASP A 249 10.93 -1.20 -15.12
CA ASP A 249 11.28 -2.17 -14.07
C ASP A 249 10.45 -3.46 -14.16
N LEU A 250 9.28 -3.34 -14.75
CA LEU A 250 8.32 -4.43 -14.95
C LEU A 250 7.54 -4.17 -16.25
N LEU A 251 7.33 -5.22 -17.04
CA LEU A 251 6.52 -5.17 -18.26
C LEU A 251 5.22 -5.94 -18.06
N LEU A 252 4.09 -5.28 -18.30
CA LEU A 252 2.75 -5.88 -18.32
C LEU A 252 2.22 -5.87 -19.75
N LEU A 253 1.90 -7.07 -20.26
CA LEU A 253 1.25 -7.25 -21.55
C LEU A 253 -0.20 -7.69 -21.31
N THR A 254 -1.17 -7.14 -22.05
CA THR A 254 -2.58 -7.54 -21.95
C THR A 254 -3.18 -7.72 -23.34
N GLY A 255 -3.88 -8.85 -23.54
CA GLY A 255 -4.25 -9.33 -24.87
C GLY A 255 -3.17 -10.25 -25.46
N GLY A 256 -3.49 -10.97 -26.52
CA GLY A 256 -2.55 -11.85 -27.23
C GLY A 256 -1.97 -13.01 -26.41
N VAL A 257 -2.43 -13.28 -25.20
CA VAL A 257 -1.96 -14.35 -24.31
C VAL A 257 -3.01 -15.46 -24.16
N SER A 258 -3.62 -15.85 -25.26
CA SER A 258 -4.62 -16.94 -25.26
C SER A 258 -3.91 -18.30 -25.33
N MET A 259 -4.48 -19.35 -24.75
CA MET A 259 -3.97 -20.74 -24.84
C MET A 259 -4.09 -21.32 -26.27
N GLY A 260 -4.12 -20.47 -27.30
CA GLY A 260 -4.22 -20.86 -28.70
C GLY A 260 -2.87 -21.20 -29.32
N LYS A 261 -2.89 -21.99 -30.37
CA LYS A 261 -1.71 -22.50 -31.10
C LYS A 261 -0.83 -21.40 -31.76
N TYR A 262 -1.23 -20.12 -31.64
CA TYR A 262 -0.60 -18.96 -32.30
C TYR A 262 -0.57 -17.74 -31.37
N ASP A 263 -0.04 -17.91 -30.15
CA ASP A 263 0.11 -16.77 -29.24
C ASP A 263 1.29 -15.91 -29.70
N LEU A 264 0.98 -14.80 -30.39
CA LEU A 264 1.96 -13.89 -30.95
C LEU A 264 2.89 -13.32 -29.88
N VAL A 265 2.35 -13.01 -28.70
CA VAL A 265 3.11 -12.43 -27.59
C VAL A 265 4.19 -13.40 -27.09
N GLU A 266 3.85 -14.69 -26.90
CA GLU A 266 4.85 -15.71 -26.45
C GLU A 266 5.93 -15.91 -27.52
N GLN A 267 5.57 -15.90 -28.82
CA GLN A 267 6.55 -16.05 -29.90
C GLN A 267 7.51 -14.86 -29.98
N VAL A 268 7.01 -13.65 -29.81
CA VAL A 268 7.85 -12.44 -29.82
C VAL A 268 8.72 -12.38 -28.58
N LEU A 269 8.19 -12.69 -27.38
CA LEU A 269 8.97 -12.75 -26.15
C LEU A 269 10.11 -13.77 -26.24
N ALA A 270 9.89 -14.91 -26.89
CA ALA A 270 10.94 -15.92 -27.10
C ALA A 270 12.13 -15.39 -27.92
N GLN A 271 11.95 -14.37 -28.77
CA GLN A 271 13.03 -13.72 -29.53
C GLN A 271 13.95 -12.87 -28.65
N PHE A 272 13.47 -12.45 -27.44
CA PHE A 272 14.25 -11.77 -26.42
C PHE A 272 14.89 -12.72 -25.42
N GLU A 273 15.01 -14.00 -25.73
CA GLU A 273 15.52 -15.03 -24.82
C GLU A 273 14.74 -15.11 -23.49
N ALA A 274 13.43 -14.84 -23.55
CA ALA A 274 12.58 -14.86 -22.37
C ALA A 274 12.54 -16.23 -21.69
N GLU A 275 12.76 -16.26 -20.39
CA GLU A 275 12.53 -17.42 -19.54
C GLU A 275 11.10 -17.39 -19.02
N PHE A 276 10.30 -18.41 -19.37
CA PHE A 276 8.92 -18.55 -18.93
C PHE A 276 8.86 -19.46 -17.71
N PHE A 277 8.34 -18.94 -16.59
CA PHE A 277 8.16 -19.72 -15.36
C PHE A 277 6.86 -20.52 -15.36
N PHE A 278 5.78 -19.90 -15.87
CA PHE A 278 4.53 -20.57 -16.19
C PHE A 278 3.74 -19.79 -17.25
N THR A 279 2.87 -20.50 -17.97
CA THR A 279 2.02 -19.96 -19.03
C THR A 279 0.53 -20.14 -18.75
N GLY A 280 0.18 -20.53 -17.52
CA GLY A 280 -1.19 -20.63 -17.06
C GLY A 280 -1.30 -20.98 -15.59
N ALA A 281 -2.44 -20.62 -14.99
CA ALA A 281 -2.81 -21.00 -13.64
C ALA A 281 -4.24 -21.61 -13.59
N GLN A 282 -4.46 -22.59 -12.72
CA GLN A 282 -5.77 -23.23 -12.55
C GLN A 282 -6.73 -22.35 -11.75
N ILE A 283 -7.03 -21.17 -12.29
CA ILE A 283 -7.94 -20.17 -11.72
C ILE A 283 -9.04 -19.76 -12.68
N GLN A 284 -10.08 -19.15 -12.17
CA GLN A 284 -11.14 -18.50 -12.92
C GLN A 284 -11.63 -17.24 -12.18
N PRO A 285 -11.67 -16.06 -12.87
CA PRO A 285 -11.17 -15.79 -14.21
C PRO A 285 -9.63 -15.70 -14.23
N GLY A 286 -9.01 -15.72 -15.44
CA GLY A 286 -7.58 -15.47 -15.59
C GLY A 286 -6.70 -16.72 -15.77
N ARG A 287 -7.24 -17.82 -16.27
CA ARG A 287 -6.46 -19.04 -16.54
C ARG A 287 -5.23 -18.81 -17.43
N PRO A 288 -5.30 -18.06 -18.55
CA PRO A 288 -4.14 -17.77 -19.39
C PRO A 288 -3.34 -16.59 -18.80
N VAL A 289 -2.56 -16.82 -17.77
CA VAL A 289 -1.63 -15.84 -17.20
C VAL A 289 -0.21 -16.34 -17.35
N VAL A 290 0.66 -15.50 -17.91
CA VAL A 290 2.06 -15.81 -18.15
C VAL A 290 2.94 -15.03 -17.16
N PHE A 291 3.99 -15.65 -16.64
CA PHE A 291 5.00 -15.02 -15.83
C PHE A 291 6.39 -15.45 -16.29
N GLY A 292 7.29 -14.51 -16.44
CA GLY A 292 8.65 -14.77 -16.89
C GLY A 292 9.59 -13.59 -16.66
N ARG A 293 10.80 -13.72 -17.19
CA ARG A 293 11.82 -12.67 -17.21
C ARG A 293 12.58 -12.65 -18.51
N ILE A 294 13.15 -11.50 -18.85
CA ILE A 294 13.99 -11.27 -20.03
C ILE A 294 15.34 -10.76 -19.54
N PRO A 295 16.48 -11.31 -20.05
CA PRO A 295 17.82 -10.81 -19.71
C PRO A 295 17.99 -9.35 -20.14
N CYS A 296 18.58 -8.51 -19.29
CA CYS A 296 18.96 -7.16 -19.68
C CYS A 296 20.13 -7.25 -20.67
N GLY A 297 19.98 -6.57 -21.84
CA GLY A 297 20.97 -6.65 -22.91
C GLY A 297 20.69 -7.75 -23.94
N ALA A 298 19.53 -8.42 -23.89
CA ALA A 298 19.05 -9.18 -25.03
C ALA A 298 19.15 -8.28 -26.28
N GLU A 299 19.88 -8.72 -27.32
CA GLU A 299 20.13 -7.89 -28.51
C GLU A 299 18.81 -7.43 -29.11
N VAL A 300 18.48 -6.14 -28.92
CA VAL A 300 17.43 -5.48 -29.70
C VAL A 300 18.03 -5.29 -31.09
N PRO A 301 17.52 -5.95 -32.15
CA PRO A 301 18.02 -5.71 -33.49
C PRO A 301 17.97 -4.22 -33.80
N ALA A 302 19.06 -3.69 -34.40
CA ALA A 302 19.32 -2.27 -34.59
C ALA A 302 18.08 -1.53 -35.15
N ARG A 303 17.71 -0.41 -34.50
CA ARG A 303 16.71 0.54 -34.99
C ARG A 303 17.22 1.15 -36.30
N GLU A 304 16.55 0.94 -37.42
CA GLU A 304 16.65 1.84 -38.56
C GLU A 304 15.83 3.11 -38.21
N GLY A 305 16.59 4.14 -37.89
CA GLY A 305 16.26 5.56 -37.75
C GLY A 305 14.80 5.97 -37.59
N LYS A 306 14.38 6.25 -36.33
CA LYS A 306 13.47 7.36 -35.97
C LYS A 306 13.49 7.55 -34.44
N GLU A 307 13.91 8.75 -34.02
CA GLU A 307 13.71 9.25 -32.66
C GLU A 307 12.21 9.40 -32.38
N HIS A 308 11.66 8.59 -31.51
CA HIS A 308 10.36 8.83 -30.90
C HIS A 308 10.56 9.40 -29.49
N ALA A 309 10.29 10.71 -29.35
CA ALA A 309 10.27 11.40 -28.08
C ALA A 309 9.14 10.83 -27.19
N PHE A 310 9.50 10.33 -26.02
CA PHE A 310 8.58 10.00 -24.95
C PHE A 310 7.79 11.23 -24.52
N LYS A 311 6.48 11.24 -24.72
CA LYS A 311 5.58 12.23 -24.12
C LYS A 311 5.21 11.75 -22.71
N SER A 312 5.81 12.35 -21.70
CA SER A 312 5.26 12.33 -20.35
C SER A 312 3.94 13.10 -20.39
N SER A 313 2.85 12.48 -19.96
CA SER A 313 1.54 13.13 -19.84
C SER A 313 1.49 14.04 -18.60
N GLY A 314 2.30 15.11 -18.62
CA GLY A 314 2.09 16.28 -17.78
C GLY A 314 1.15 17.21 -18.53
N LYS A 315 -0.08 17.40 -18.07
CA LYS A 315 -0.98 18.42 -18.56
C LYS A 315 -0.42 19.79 -18.19
N ASP A 316 0.15 20.51 -19.14
CA ASP A 316 0.32 21.96 -19.04
C ASP A 316 -1.06 22.60 -19.22
N VAL A 317 -1.62 23.09 -18.12
CA VAL A 317 -2.78 24.01 -18.13
C VAL A 317 -2.19 25.43 -18.29
N PRO A 318 -2.60 26.22 -19.30
CA PRO A 318 -2.16 27.60 -19.43
C PRO A 318 -2.71 28.44 -18.25
N ALA A 319 -1.84 29.03 -17.46
CA ALA A 319 -2.20 30.03 -16.46
C ALA A 319 -2.36 31.37 -17.18
N GLU A 320 -3.60 31.90 -17.21
CA GLU A 320 -3.85 33.33 -17.47
C GLU A 320 -3.41 34.15 -16.26
N GLY A 321 -2.69 35.23 -16.55
CA GLY A 321 -1.95 36.02 -15.59
C GLY A 321 -2.80 36.88 -14.69
N HIS A 322 -2.33 37.04 -13.45
CA HIS A 322 -2.41 38.31 -12.70
C HIS A 322 -1.08 38.53 -11.97
N ALA A 323 -0.46 39.64 -12.30
CA ALA A 323 0.76 40.13 -11.70
C ALA A 323 0.49 40.78 -10.33
N SER A 324 1.31 40.44 -9.31
CA SER A 324 1.83 41.43 -8.35
C SER A 324 2.84 40.81 -7.38
N GLY A 325 4.02 41.46 -7.28
CA GLY A 325 4.80 41.64 -6.05
C GLY A 325 5.81 40.53 -5.72
N GLY A 326 7.08 40.79 -6.06
CA GLY A 326 8.24 39.97 -5.86
C GLY A 326 8.66 39.72 -4.41
N HIS A 327 9.40 38.61 -4.25
CA HIS A 327 10.65 38.54 -3.48
C HIS A 327 11.43 37.33 -3.99
N GLY A 328 12.67 37.59 -4.42
CA GLY A 328 13.55 36.58 -4.96
C GLY A 328 14.02 35.57 -3.91
N LEU A 329 14.07 34.32 -4.30
CA LEU A 329 14.93 33.29 -3.71
C LEU A 329 15.57 32.47 -4.83
N SER A 330 16.85 32.27 -4.68
CA SER A 330 17.85 31.77 -5.60
C SER A 330 17.50 30.45 -6.28
N ARG A 331 17.96 30.37 -7.53
CA ARG A 331 18.16 29.13 -8.31
C ARG A 331 18.83 28.06 -7.46
N ALA A 332 18.12 26.95 -7.23
CA ALA A 332 18.71 25.67 -6.86
C ALA A 332 19.06 24.92 -8.13
N ASP A 333 20.29 24.43 -8.18
CA ASP A 333 20.90 23.71 -9.28
C ASP A 333 20.04 22.52 -9.78
N LYS A 334 19.92 22.44 -11.11
CA LYS A 334 19.52 21.23 -11.82
C LYS A 334 20.69 20.23 -11.71
N SER A 335 20.68 19.39 -10.69
CA SER A 335 21.52 18.20 -10.67
C SER A 335 21.04 17.20 -11.72
N ALA A 336 21.96 16.74 -12.54
CA ALA A 336 21.81 15.85 -13.65
C ALA A 336 20.95 14.62 -13.30
N LYS A 337 19.93 14.37 -14.11
CA LYS A 337 19.31 13.04 -14.21
C LYS A 337 20.37 12.12 -14.81
N GLU A 338 21.00 11.32 -14.00
CA GLU A 338 21.75 10.16 -14.48
C GLU A 338 20.79 9.19 -15.15
N SER A 339 21.08 8.93 -16.41
CA SER A 339 20.39 8.01 -17.29
C SER A 339 20.38 6.58 -16.75
N GLY A 340 19.22 5.96 -16.81
CA GLY A 340 18.94 4.54 -16.89
C GLY A 340 19.95 3.54 -16.36
N ALA A 341 19.95 3.27 -15.06
CA ALA A 341 20.61 2.07 -14.56
C ALA A 341 19.70 0.85 -14.76
N LEU A 342 20.23 -0.17 -15.42
CA LEU A 342 19.66 -1.49 -15.63
C LEU A 342 19.17 -2.14 -14.32
N ALA A 343 18.18 -3.04 -14.40
CA ALA A 343 17.67 -3.79 -13.24
C ALA A 343 18.83 -4.40 -12.42
N PRO A 344 18.76 -4.39 -11.08
CA PRO A 344 19.87 -4.82 -10.23
C PRO A 344 20.36 -6.25 -10.47
N GLU A 345 19.57 -7.09 -11.15
CA GLU A 345 19.85 -8.50 -11.40
C GLU A 345 20.05 -8.87 -12.88
N GLY A 346 20.17 -7.88 -13.78
CA GLY A 346 20.36 -8.15 -15.21
C GLY A 346 19.15 -8.76 -15.91
N HIS A 347 17.91 -8.62 -15.36
CA HIS A 347 16.67 -9.14 -15.94
C HIS A 347 15.52 -8.17 -15.72
N THR A 348 14.62 -8.06 -16.70
CA THR A 348 13.31 -7.40 -16.56
C THR A 348 12.22 -8.48 -16.46
N TYR A 349 11.41 -8.44 -15.41
CA TYR A 349 10.28 -9.35 -15.26
C TYR A 349 9.11 -8.90 -16.12
N PHE A 350 8.30 -9.86 -16.57
CA PHE A 350 7.08 -9.56 -17.30
C PHE A 350 5.91 -10.43 -16.88
N PHE A 351 4.70 -9.89 -17.06
CA PHE A 351 3.46 -10.65 -16.99
C PHE A 351 2.68 -10.49 -18.30
N GLY A 352 2.27 -11.63 -18.86
CA GLY A 352 1.22 -11.68 -19.88
C GLY A 352 -0.13 -11.90 -19.19
N LEU A 353 -0.99 -10.89 -19.25
CA LEU A 353 -2.29 -10.89 -18.59
C LEU A 353 -3.41 -11.12 -19.62
N PRO A 354 -4.50 -11.77 -19.23
CA PRO A 354 -5.61 -12.05 -20.17
C PRO A 354 -6.17 -10.78 -20.83
N GLY A 355 -6.70 -10.88 -22.05
CA GLY A 355 -7.40 -9.76 -22.70
C GLY A 355 -8.73 -9.40 -22.05
N ASN A 356 -9.43 -10.35 -21.40
CA ASN A 356 -10.68 -10.06 -20.71
C ASN A 356 -10.47 -9.19 -19.45
N PRO A 357 -11.14 -8.05 -19.31
CA PRO A 357 -10.86 -7.04 -18.28
C PRO A 357 -10.91 -7.55 -16.85
N VAL A 358 -11.93 -8.32 -16.47
CA VAL A 358 -12.04 -8.86 -15.11
C VAL A 358 -10.91 -9.86 -14.82
N SER A 359 -10.54 -10.67 -15.82
CA SER A 359 -9.40 -11.58 -15.72
C SER A 359 -8.09 -10.83 -15.48
N THR A 360 -7.88 -9.75 -16.22
CA THR A 360 -6.69 -8.87 -16.10
C THR A 360 -6.59 -8.29 -14.69
N MET A 361 -7.69 -7.72 -14.18
CA MET A 361 -7.72 -7.16 -12.82
C MET A 361 -7.43 -8.21 -11.74
N VAL A 362 -8.06 -9.37 -11.84
CA VAL A 362 -7.88 -10.47 -10.87
C VAL A 362 -6.44 -11.00 -10.91
N THR A 363 -5.89 -11.26 -12.09
CA THR A 363 -4.52 -11.80 -12.21
C THR A 363 -3.47 -10.79 -11.75
N PHE A 364 -3.71 -9.49 -11.95
CA PHE A 364 -2.85 -8.45 -11.37
C PHE A 364 -2.80 -8.56 -9.85
N GLU A 365 -3.94 -8.60 -9.16
CA GLU A 365 -3.99 -8.70 -7.69
C GLU A 365 -3.32 -9.99 -7.17
N LEU A 366 -3.53 -11.10 -7.87
CA LEU A 366 -3.03 -12.39 -7.44
C LEU A 366 -1.53 -12.60 -7.68
N PHE A 367 -1.00 -12.11 -8.80
CA PHE A 367 0.35 -12.46 -9.24
C PHE A 367 1.26 -11.25 -9.47
N THR A 368 0.76 -10.17 -10.09
CA THR A 368 1.59 -9.01 -10.43
C THR A 368 1.90 -8.15 -9.22
N ARG A 369 0.89 -7.89 -8.36
CA ARG A 369 1.04 -7.05 -7.18
C ARG A 369 2.22 -7.45 -6.27
N PRO A 370 2.49 -8.73 -5.93
CA PRO A 370 3.63 -9.10 -5.09
C PRO A 370 4.99 -8.72 -5.67
N VAL A 371 5.16 -8.86 -6.98
CA VAL A 371 6.39 -8.47 -7.68
C VAL A 371 6.55 -6.95 -7.64
N LEU A 372 5.47 -6.23 -7.93
CA LEU A 372 5.50 -4.76 -7.90
C LEU A 372 5.75 -4.24 -6.48
N GLU A 373 5.08 -4.77 -5.45
CA GLU A 373 5.32 -4.39 -4.05
C GLU A 373 6.77 -4.66 -3.62
N ALA A 374 7.39 -5.74 -4.08
CA ALA A 374 8.81 -5.99 -3.84
C ALA A 374 9.72 -4.96 -4.53
N LEU A 375 9.43 -4.58 -5.77
CA LEU A 375 10.14 -3.53 -6.50
C LEU A 375 10.01 -2.15 -5.83
N THR A 376 8.88 -1.86 -5.14
CA THR A 376 8.75 -0.64 -4.34
C THR A 376 9.58 -0.66 -3.05
N GLY A 377 10.18 -1.78 -2.69
CA GLY A 377 10.89 -1.97 -1.42
C GLY A 377 9.99 -2.26 -0.23
N MET A 378 8.70 -2.53 -0.46
CA MET A 378 7.79 -2.89 0.60
C MET A 378 8.15 -4.24 1.22
N THR A 379 8.04 -4.34 2.54
CA THR A 379 8.19 -5.61 3.24
C THR A 379 7.15 -6.61 2.72
N ALA A 380 7.62 -7.78 2.30
CA ALA A 380 6.76 -8.83 1.75
C ALA A 380 5.62 -9.19 2.70
N ARG A 381 4.41 -9.24 2.16
CA ARG A 381 3.20 -9.64 2.90
C ARG A 381 2.44 -10.71 2.14
N LYS A 382 1.75 -11.56 2.87
CA LYS A 382 0.83 -12.53 2.29
C LYS A 382 -0.50 -11.89 1.94
N LEU A 383 -1.22 -12.49 0.98
CA LEU A 383 -2.62 -12.13 0.75
C LEU A 383 -3.44 -12.38 2.02
N ILE A 384 -4.27 -11.41 2.37
CA ILE A 384 -5.16 -11.50 3.52
C ILE A 384 -6.54 -11.93 3.01
N PHE A 385 -7.02 -13.03 3.54
CA PHE A 385 -8.37 -13.51 3.27
C PHE A 385 -9.23 -13.29 4.51
N LEU A 386 -10.33 -12.57 4.33
CA LEU A 386 -11.38 -12.44 5.32
C LEU A 386 -12.43 -13.53 5.11
N HIS A 387 -13.37 -13.68 6.05
CA HIS A 387 -14.51 -14.58 5.90
C HIS A 387 -15.80 -13.84 6.18
N ALA A 388 -16.84 -14.12 5.38
CA ALA A 388 -18.20 -13.64 5.60
C ALA A 388 -19.20 -14.74 5.26
N LYS A 389 -20.43 -14.59 5.74
CA LYS A 389 -21.52 -15.52 5.41
C LYS A 389 -22.04 -15.26 4.00
N LEU A 390 -22.20 -16.31 3.22
CA LEU A 390 -22.78 -16.23 1.90
C LEU A 390 -24.28 -15.97 1.98
N LYS A 391 -24.77 -14.90 1.34
CA LYS A 391 -26.17 -14.52 1.34
C LYS A 391 -27.04 -15.45 0.50
N SER A 392 -26.55 -15.87 -0.65
CA SER A 392 -27.29 -16.70 -1.61
C SER A 392 -26.43 -17.86 -2.10
N GLU A 393 -27.03 -19.03 -2.32
CA GLU A 393 -26.34 -20.22 -2.82
C GLU A 393 -25.56 -19.95 -4.11
N ILE A 394 -24.34 -20.50 -4.18
CA ILE A 394 -23.51 -20.49 -5.39
C ILE A 394 -23.37 -21.93 -5.90
N LYS A 395 -23.66 -22.13 -7.19
CA LYS A 395 -23.36 -23.37 -7.92
C LYS A 395 -22.20 -23.13 -8.87
N THR A 396 -21.26 -24.04 -8.93
CA THR A 396 -20.05 -23.92 -9.73
C THR A 396 -19.63 -25.29 -10.29
N LYS A 397 -18.67 -25.29 -11.22
CA LYS A 397 -18.05 -26.53 -11.73
C LYS A 397 -16.73 -26.75 -11.02
N PRO A 398 -16.38 -27.97 -10.58
CA PRO A 398 -15.09 -28.24 -9.95
C PRO A 398 -13.93 -28.11 -10.95
N GLY A 399 -12.69 -28.13 -10.42
CA GLY A 399 -11.46 -28.16 -11.20
C GLY A 399 -10.66 -26.85 -11.23
N LEU A 400 -11.27 -25.69 -10.95
CA LEU A 400 -10.58 -24.41 -10.91
C LEU A 400 -10.86 -23.67 -9.60
N LYS A 401 -9.84 -23.04 -9.03
CA LYS A 401 -10.04 -22.07 -7.95
C LYS A 401 -10.64 -20.79 -8.52
N ARG A 402 -11.76 -20.30 -7.95
CA ARG A 402 -12.47 -19.13 -8.49
C ARG A 402 -12.33 -17.92 -7.61
N PHE A 403 -12.21 -16.77 -8.26
CA PHE A 403 -12.19 -15.45 -7.65
C PHE A 403 -13.31 -14.63 -8.28
N LEU A 404 -14.49 -14.69 -7.69
CA LEU A 404 -15.70 -14.13 -8.28
C LEU A 404 -16.00 -12.75 -7.68
N PRO A 405 -16.24 -11.71 -8.50
CA PRO A 405 -16.61 -10.39 -8.03
C PRO A 405 -17.83 -10.45 -7.11
N ALA A 406 -17.75 -9.80 -5.96
CA ALA A 406 -18.78 -9.88 -4.93
C ALA A 406 -18.88 -8.58 -4.13
N ILE A 407 -19.99 -8.43 -3.42
CA ILE A 407 -20.29 -7.29 -2.57
C ILE A 407 -20.38 -7.78 -1.13
N LEU A 408 -19.41 -7.40 -0.33
CA LEU A 408 -19.45 -7.55 1.12
C LEU A 408 -20.22 -6.37 1.71
N SER A 409 -21.23 -6.63 2.52
CA SER A 409 -22.09 -5.65 3.17
C SER A 409 -22.40 -6.06 4.62
N GLY A 410 -23.02 -5.16 5.39
CA GLY A 410 -23.31 -5.37 6.79
C GLY A 410 -22.14 -5.03 7.72
N GLU A 411 -22.44 -5.02 9.01
CA GLU A 411 -21.48 -4.66 10.07
C GLU A 411 -21.38 -5.80 11.08
N PHE A 412 -20.19 -5.96 11.67
CA PHE A 412 -19.92 -6.94 12.72
C PHE A 412 -20.36 -8.36 12.36
N GLU A 413 -21.21 -8.97 13.16
CA GLU A 413 -21.71 -10.33 13.03
C GLU A 413 -22.73 -10.51 11.88
N GLN A 414 -23.24 -9.42 11.33
CA GLN A 414 -24.18 -9.36 10.21
C GLN A 414 -23.49 -9.18 8.86
N ALA A 415 -22.14 -9.26 8.83
CA ALA A 415 -21.41 -9.16 7.57
C ALA A 415 -21.75 -10.35 6.65
N GLU A 416 -22.33 -10.03 5.50
CA GLU A 416 -22.74 -10.97 4.47
C GLU A 416 -22.13 -10.61 3.12
N VAL A 417 -21.89 -11.62 2.30
CA VAL A 417 -21.37 -11.45 0.95
C VAL A 417 -22.32 -12.06 -0.08
N GLU A 418 -22.52 -11.35 -1.18
CA GLU A 418 -23.25 -11.84 -2.33
C GLU A 418 -22.45 -11.66 -3.63
N LEU A 419 -22.66 -12.54 -4.61
CA LEU A 419 -22.07 -12.35 -5.94
C LEU A 419 -22.58 -11.04 -6.55
N ALA A 420 -21.68 -10.24 -7.10
CA ALA A 420 -22.07 -9.19 -8.03
C ALA A 420 -22.79 -9.84 -9.21
N ARG A 421 -23.83 -9.17 -9.75
CA ARG A 421 -24.54 -9.67 -10.94
C ARG A 421 -23.60 -9.54 -12.15
N TRP A 422 -22.78 -10.55 -12.39
CA TRP A 422 -21.83 -10.56 -13.49
C TRP A 422 -22.14 -11.65 -14.52
N GLN A 423 -21.89 -11.33 -15.80
CA GLN A 423 -22.18 -12.23 -16.92
C GLN A 423 -20.92 -12.90 -17.50
N GLY A 424 -19.76 -12.72 -16.85
CA GLY A 424 -18.51 -13.33 -17.29
C GLY A 424 -17.31 -12.37 -17.19
N SER A 425 -16.15 -12.84 -17.66
CA SER A 425 -14.84 -12.15 -17.52
C SER A 425 -14.72 -10.83 -18.29
N GLY A 426 -15.70 -10.47 -19.09
CA GLY A 426 -15.80 -9.18 -19.79
C GLY A 426 -16.68 -8.14 -19.09
N ASP A 427 -17.38 -8.51 -17.99
CA ASP A 427 -18.35 -7.64 -17.33
C ASP A 427 -17.68 -6.66 -16.35
N ILE A 428 -17.21 -5.54 -16.89
CA ILE A 428 -16.54 -4.48 -16.13
C ILE A 428 -17.52 -3.80 -15.17
N ALA A 429 -18.77 -3.59 -15.57
CA ALA A 429 -19.76 -2.86 -14.77
C ALA A 429 -20.07 -3.61 -13.46
N ALA A 430 -20.28 -4.93 -13.53
CA ALA A 430 -20.44 -5.75 -12.35
C ALA A 430 -19.22 -5.74 -11.45
N THR A 431 -18.01 -5.77 -12.04
CA THR A 431 -16.76 -5.68 -11.26
C THR A 431 -16.59 -4.30 -10.60
N ALA A 432 -17.03 -3.22 -11.25
CA ALA A 432 -16.96 -1.89 -10.65
C ALA A 432 -17.81 -1.74 -9.39
N SER A 433 -18.94 -2.46 -9.29
CA SER A 433 -19.79 -2.49 -8.08
C SER A 433 -19.27 -3.42 -6.97
N ALA A 434 -18.34 -4.33 -7.29
CA ALA A 434 -17.77 -5.27 -6.33
C ALA A 434 -16.72 -4.59 -5.45
N ASN A 435 -16.67 -4.95 -4.16
CA ASN A 435 -15.63 -4.52 -3.22
C ASN A 435 -14.71 -5.66 -2.75
N CYS A 436 -15.01 -6.90 -3.17
CA CYS A 436 -14.21 -8.08 -2.87
C CYS A 436 -14.37 -9.15 -3.96
N TYR A 437 -13.59 -10.22 -3.81
CA TYR A 437 -13.77 -11.45 -4.59
C TYR A 437 -14.07 -12.60 -3.63
N ILE A 438 -15.17 -13.36 -3.87
CA ILE A 438 -15.40 -14.65 -3.18
C ILE A 438 -14.41 -15.65 -3.76
N VAL A 439 -13.72 -16.37 -2.86
CA VAL A 439 -12.79 -17.43 -3.26
C VAL A 439 -13.45 -18.78 -3.11
N ILE A 440 -13.58 -19.49 -4.23
CA ILE A 440 -14.18 -20.83 -4.24
C ILE A 440 -13.09 -21.87 -4.51
N PRO A 441 -12.89 -22.84 -3.61
CA PRO A 441 -11.97 -23.95 -3.82
C PRO A 441 -12.32 -24.80 -5.04
N PRO A 442 -11.33 -25.48 -5.66
CA PRO A 442 -11.53 -26.22 -6.91
C PRO A 442 -12.36 -27.50 -6.75
N ASP A 443 -12.53 -28.00 -5.54
CA ASP A 443 -13.28 -29.22 -5.19
C ASP A 443 -14.74 -28.97 -4.82
N ARG A 444 -15.22 -27.73 -4.84
CA ARG A 444 -16.59 -27.36 -4.44
C ARG A 444 -17.48 -27.16 -5.67
N GLU A 445 -18.62 -27.87 -5.69
CA GLU A 445 -19.67 -27.70 -6.71
C GLU A 445 -20.82 -26.81 -6.23
N ARG A 446 -20.99 -26.74 -4.91
CA ARG A 446 -22.07 -26.00 -4.27
C ARG A 446 -21.59 -25.38 -2.97
N ILE A 447 -21.96 -24.13 -2.75
CA ILE A 447 -21.80 -23.43 -1.47
C ILE A 447 -23.20 -22.97 -1.07
N ALA A 448 -23.69 -23.40 0.09
CA ALA A 448 -25.02 -23.04 0.54
C ALA A 448 -25.08 -21.62 1.09
N ALA A 449 -26.28 -21.01 1.05
CA ALA A 449 -26.52 -19.77 1.79
C ALA A 449 -26.24 -19.98 3.29
N GLY A 450 -25.62 -18.99 3.94
CA GLY A 450 -25.20 -19.03 5.34
C GLY A 450 -23.84 -19.70 5.59
N GLU A 451 -23.22 -20.37 4.61
CA GLU A 451 -21.85 -20.87 4.75
C GLU A 451 -20.83 -19.71 4.81
N TRP A 452 -19.78 -19.88 5.61
CA TRP A 452 -18.63 -18.97 5.64
C TRP A 452 -17.74 -19.21 4.42
N VAL A 453 -17.49 -18.16 3.67
CA VAL A 453 -16.64 -18.19 2.47
C VAL A 453 -15.46 -17.25 2.61
N PRO A 454 -14.27 -17.64 2.10
CA PRO A 454 -13.12 -16.74 2.10
C PRO A 454 -13.28 -15.65 1.04
N LEU A 455 -12.87 -14.45 1.38
CA LEU A 455 -12.91 -13.25 0.57
C LEU A 455 -11.51 -12.67 0.39
N LEU A 456 -11.16 -12.30 -0.83
CA LEU A 456 -10.04 -11.42 -1.12
C LEU A 456 -10.58 -9.99 -1.27
N MET A 457 -10.14 -9.07 -0.41
CA MET A 457 -10.53 -7.67 -0.50
C MET A 457 -9.85 -7.00 -1.70
N ARG A 458 -10.57 -6.05 -2.28
CA ARG A 458 -10.12 -5.30 -3.46
C ARG A 458 -9.40 -4.01 -3.08
#